data_ac10e1095c3d4d22392666006c335163
#
_entry.id   ac10e1095c3d4d22392666006c335163
#
_cell.length_a   1.000
_cell.length_b   1.000
_cell.length_c   1.000
_cell.angle_alpha   90.00
_cell.angle_beta   90.00
_cell.angle_gamma   90.00
#
_symmetry.space_group_name_H-M   'P 1'
#
loop_
_entity.id
_entity.type
_entity.pdbx_description
1 polymer ?
#
loop_
_entity_poly.entity_id
_entity_poly.type
_entity_poly.pdbx_seq_one_letter_code
_entity_poly.pdbx_strand_id
1 'polypeptide(L)'
;MTTDKTELSNWTRREFVRAGLATAGALALGACGHRGNLYGSLTNESSADLDALARSIRGRFLLSKSSGYDDARKVWNLAYDRHPLAMARCADLDDVRRCVEFARRHSIPVAIRGGGHSYAGHGVADGALQIDLAAFNAVKVDSDRRVASVGGGTKIKELLTATLPAGLITPMGACGDVGVAGLALAGGDTAGRGLFGTACDNVIGAQIVTSDGEVLELGPGRNEDLFWAIRGGGGNFGIVTRLDVRLHSVLPYHSAGFKFGWNDIAGAMQIFGELVQDPPDEIRAGFYVDPVAGASASCGFYGDARAAGAYLAKWKTAFRPVEPLMTNPKPNPQGEIWTTTSLAVDGAFLEGMTGDVVEVLARAAVAGRGIGGMLMGLSNGVASRVGMTDTAYPLRGTGLSSLLSAEWSRPQDREAAMQWVAVHGAALRPWARRAYVNYLSPSTPDRIREVYGANYPRLARIKAQYDPANLFRSNQNIVPEARS
;
A
#
# COMPACT_ATOMS: atom_id res chain seq x y z
N MET A 1 15.69 -30.23 39.09
CA MET A 1 16.69 -29.54 38.26
C MET A 1 16.07 -28.23 37.87
N THR A 2 16.39 -27.19 38.60
CA THR A 2 15.94 -25.80 38.41
C THR A 2 16.94 -25.12 37.52
N THR A 3 16.52 -24.77 36.28
CA THR A 3 17.33 -23.96 35.38
C THR A 3 17.11 -22.48 35.68
N ASP A 4 18.21 -21.84 35.92
CA ASP A 4 18.40 -20.46 36.35
C ASP A 4 17.89 -19.46 35.31
N LYS A 5 17.00 -18.54 35.73
CA LYS A 5 16.37 -17.49 34.90
C LYS A 5 17.10 -16.14 34.96
N THR A 6 18.37 -16.10 35.35
CA THR A 6 19.07 -14.84 35.71
C THR A 6 20.19 -14.41 34.79
N GLU A 7 20.42 -15.01 33.62
CA GLU A 7 21.54 -14.61 32.76
C GLU A 7 21.26 -13.62 31.61
N LEU A 8 20.04 -13.14 31.46
CA LEU A 8 19.70 -12.21 30.32
C LEU A 8 19.67 -10.72 30.68
N SER A 9 20.02 -10.33 31.90
CA SER A 9 19.89 -8.93 32.35
C SER A 9 21.14 -8.05 32.21
N ASN A 10 22.28 -8.56 31.74
CA ASN A 10 23.57 -7.86 31.78
C ASN A 10 24.25 -7.58 30.43
N TRP A 11 23.52 -7.63 29.33
CA TRP A 11 24.11 -7.25 28.06
C TRP A 11 24.19 -5.73 27.90
N THR A 12 25.41 -5.23 27.71
CA THR A 12 25.62 -3.80 27.41
C THR A 12 25.21 -3.50 25.97
N ARG A 13 24.83 -2.26 25.70
CA ARG A 13 24.45 -1.75 24.36
C ARG A 13 25.47 -2.11 23.25
N ARG A 14 26.76 -2.25 23.64
CA ARG A 14 27.86 -2.64 22.74
C ARG A 14 27.88 -4.13 22.37
N GLU A 15 27.49 -5.00 23.29
CA GLU A 15 27.46 -6.45 23.10
C GLU A 15 26.26 -6.85 22.26
N PHE A 16 25.11 -6.20 22.46
CA PHE A 16 23.91 -6.39 21.63
C PHE A 16 24.15 -5.98 20.16
N VAL A 17 24.86 -4.89 19.92
CA VAL A 17 25.22 -4.42 18.56
C VAL A 17 26.22 -5.39 17.89
N ARG A 18 27.15 -6.00 18.62
CA ARG A 18 28.11 -6.96 18.08
C ARG A 18 27.49 -8.31 17.72
N ALA A 19 26.53 -8.80 18.49
CA ALA A 19 25.82 -10.06 18.19
C ALA A 19 24.86 -9.89 16.98
N GLY A 20 24.21 -8.73 16.83
CA GLY A 20 23.36 -8.41 15.66
C GLY A 20 24.14 -8.21 14.36
N LEU A 21 25.37 -7.72 14.44
CA LEU A 21 26.22 -7.51 13.28
C LEU A 21 26.80 -8.82 12.67
N ALA A 22 26.95 -9.87 13.47
CA ALA A 22 27.51 -11.14 12.98
C ALA A 22 26.53 -11.94 12.11
N THR A 23 25.20 -11.78 12.33
CA THR A 23 24.17 -12.48 11.55
C THR A 23 23.57 -11.64 10.41
N ALA A 24 23.54 -10.32 10.53
CA ALA A 24 23.04 -9.43 9.49
C ALA A 24 24.11 -9.11 8.41
N GLY A 25 25.39 -9.20 8.72
CA GLY A 25 26.49 -8.90 7.82
C GLY A 25 26.65 -9.88 6.65
N ALA A 26 26.13 -11.11 6.75
CA ALA A 26 26.24 -12.11 5.68
C ALA A 26 25.13 -12.01 4.60
N LEU A 27 24.02 -11.32 4.88
CA LEU A 27 22.90 -11.16 3.96
C LEU A 27 22.85 -9.78 3.28
N ALA A 28 23.50 -8.77 3.84
CA ALA A 28 23.44 -7.39 3.31
C ALA A 28 24.59 -7.04 2.35
N LEU A 29 25.70 -7.81 2.32
CA LEU A 29 26.84 -7.55 1.45
C LEU A 29 26.71 -8.13 0.03
N GLY A 30 25.66 -8.94 -0.24
CA GLY A 30 25.38 -9.47 -1.58
C GLY A 30 24.61 -8.52 -2.52
N ALA A 31 24.01 -7.44 -2.00
CA ALA A 31 23.12 -6.58 -2.78
C ALA A 31 23.73 -5.21 -3.18
N CYS A 32 24.88 -4.81 -2.65
CA CYS A 32 25.50 -3.51 -2.93
C CYS A 32 26.73 -3.53 -3.85
N GLY A 33 27.10 -4.68 -4.41
CA GLY A 33 28.35 -4.90 -5.15
C GLY A 33 28.27 -4.96 -6.67
N HIS A 34 27.10 -4.78 -7.29
CA HIS A 34 26.98 -4.70 -8.76
C HIS A 34 26.25 -3.44 -9.18
N ARG A 35 26.93 -2.30 -9.14
CA ARG A 35 26.69 -1.19 -10.07
C ARG A 35 27.26 -1.55 -11.45
N GLY A 36 26.89 -2.69 -11.98
CA GLY A 36 26.95 -2.98 -13.39
C GLY A 36 25.70 -2.39 -14.01
N ASN A 37 25.89 -1.59 -15.06
CA ASN A 37 24.86 -1.04 -15.93
C ASN A 37 23.94 -2.17 -16.42
N LEU A 38 22.91 -2.55 -15.64
CA LEU A 38 21.91 -3.58 -15.98
C LEU A 38 21.01 -3.15 -17.15
N TYR A 39 21.16 -1.91 -17.60
CA TYR A 39 20.48 -1.36 -18.76
C TYR A 39 21.57 -0.97 -19.74
N GLY A 40 21.85 -1.85 -20.72
CA GLY A 40 22.74 -1.54 -21.82
C GLY A 40 22.43 -0.18 -22.41
N SER A 41 23.45 0.59 -22.78
CA SER A 41 23.27 1.80 -23.58
C SER A 41 22.36 1.44 -24.76
N LEU A 42 21.29 2.24 -24.98
CA LEU A 42 20.45 2.08 -26.17
C LEU A 42 21.34 2.00 -27.38
N THR A 43 21.08 1.07 -28.29
CA THR A 43 21.71 1.05 -29.61
C THR A 43 21.31 2.30 -30.37
N ASN A 44 22.00 2.66 -31.43
CA ASN A 44 21.63 3.77 -32.30
C ASN A 44 20.21 3.60 -32.85
N GLU A 45 19.81 2.38 -33.17
CA GLU A 45 18.44 2.04 -33.60
C GLU A 45 17.41 2.29 -32.50
N SER A 46 17.66 1.81 -31.29
CA SER A 46 16.77 2.08 -30.14
C SER A 46 16.66 3.55 -29.79
N SER A 47 17.71 4.36 -30.04
CA SER A 47 17.68 5.80 -29.84
C SER A 47 16.79 6.49 -30.88
N ALA A 48 16.89 6.10 -32.16
CA ALA A 48 16.03 6.63 -33.22
C ALA A 48 14.56 6.26 -32.99
N ASP A 49 14.28 5.05 -32.52
CA ASP A 49 12.93 4.61 -32.16
C ASP A 49 12.37 5.35 -30.94
N LEU A 50 13.21 5.70 -29.95
CA LEU A 50 12.81 6.53 -28.81
C LEU A 50 12.41 7.93 -29.24
N ASP A 51 13.15 8.53 -30.18
CA ASP A 51 12.82 9.83 -30.76
C ASP A 51 11.53 9.75 -31.61
N ALA A 52 11.30 8.64 -32.32
CA ALA A 52 10.06 8.40 -33.05
C ALA A 52 8.88 8.26 -32.08
N LEU A 53 9.04 7.53 -30.98
CA LEU A 53 8.04 7.44 -29.91
C LEU A 53 7.74 8.84 -29.37
N ALA A 54 8.76 9.61 -29.00
CA ALA A 54 8.59 10.96 -28.45
C ALA A 54 7.74 11.87 -29.37
N ARG A 55 7.94 11.79 -30.70
CA ARG A 55 7.15 12.55 -31.68
C ARG A 55 5.72 12.02 -31.86
N SER A 56 5.46 10.76 -31.54
CA SER A 56 4.16 10.12 -31.72
C SER A 56 3.22 10.30 -30.52
N ILE A 57 3.75 10.61 -29.34
CA ILE A 57 2.98 10.83 -28.11
C ILE A 57 2.26 12.16 -28.18
N ARG A 58 0.94 12.15 -28.00
CA ARG A 58 0.10 13.35 -27.94
C ARG A 58 0.25 14.11 -26.63
N GLY A 59 0.53 13.37 -25.55
CA GLY A 59 0.81 13.92 -24.24
C GLY A 59 2.21 14.54 -24.15
N ARG A 60 2.74 14.62 -22.94
CA ARG A 60 4.09 15.17 -22.72
C ARG A 60 5.11 14.04 -22.63
N PHE A 61 6.20 14.13 -23.40
CA PHE A 61 7.30 13.23 -23.35
C PHE A 61 8.57 13.93 -22.84
N LEU A 62 9.27 13.34 -21.85
CA LEU A 62 10.45 13.92 -21.21
C LEU A 62 11.60 12.93 -21.24
N LEU A 63 12.72 13.36 -21.78
CA LEU A 63 14.02 12.70 -21.70
C LEU A 63 14.83 13.27 -20.53
N SER A 64 15.90 12.61 -20.13
CA SER A 64 16.76 13.04 -19.01
C SER A 64 17.31 14.47 -19.13
N LYS A 65 17.45 14.98 -20.37
CA LYS A 65 17.91 16.34 -20.65
C LYS A 65 16.75 17.37 -20.78
N SER A 66 15.50 16.92 -20.69
CA SER A 66 14.33 17.80 -20.83
C SER A 66 14.15 18.68 -19.60
N SER A 67 13.78 19.95 -19.82
CA SER A 67 13.38 20.83 -18.73
C SER A 67 12.21 20.23 -17.96
N GLY A 68 12.29 20.20 -16.64
CA GLY A 68 11.28 19.63 -15.74
C GLY A 68 11.32 18.11 -15.59
N TYR A 69 12.35 17.42 -16.16
CA TYR A 69 12.53 15.99 -15.96
C TYR A 69 12.73 15.63 -14.48
N ASP A 70 13.60 16.32 -13.76
CA ASP A 70 13.91 16.04 -12.36
C ASP A 70 12.70 16.25 -11.44
N ASP A 71 11.86 17.21 -11.72
CA ASP A 71 10.62 17.39 -10.94
C ASP A 71 9.56 16.34 -11.29
N ALA A 72 9.46 15.98 -12.57
CA ALA A 72 8.46 15.02 -13.02
C ALA A 72 8.75 13.58 -12.55
N ARG A 73 10.02 13.17 -12.39
CA ARG A 73 10.38 11.82 -11.92
C ARG A 73 10.20 11.59 -10.42
N LYS A 74 10.10 12.65 -9.62
CA LYS A 74 9.91 12.54 -8.17
C LYS A 74 8.61 11.82 -7.83
N VAL A 75 8.68 10.90 -6.89
CA VAL A 75 7.54 10.22 -6.27
C VAL A 75 7.40 10.68 -4.83
N TRP A 76 6.27 10.35 -4.20
CA TRP A 76 5.97 10.80 -2.85
C TRP A 76 7.03 10.36 -1.82
N ASN A 77 7.50 9.10 -1.89
CA ASN A 77 8.58 8.62 -1.03
C ASN A 77 9.94 9.00 -1.62
N LEU A 78 10.56 10.03 -1.08
CA LEU A 78 11.83 10.59 -1.55
C LEU A 78 13.05 9.68 -1.29
N ALA A 79 12.90 8.58 -0.54
CA ALA A 79 13.93 7.57 -0.42
C ALA A 79 14.29 6.90 -1.77
N TYR A 80 13.41 7.00 -2.77
CA TYR A 80 13.55 6.40 -4.10
C TYR A 80 13.83 7.45 -5.16
N ASP A 81 15.05 8.01 -5.14
CA ASP A 81 15.56 8.90 -6.17
C ASP A 81 16.08 8.08 -7.36
N ARG A 82 15.21 7.81 -8.33
CA ARG A 82 15.46 6.96 -9.50
C ARG A 82 15.38 7.75 -10.80
N HIS A 83 16.12 7.29 -11.83
CA HIS A 83 16.27 7.98 -13.09
C HIS A 83 15.71 7.13 -14.25
N PRO A 84 14.43 7.29 -14.64
CA PRO A 84 13.87 6.60 -15.79
C PRO A 84 14.56 7.03 -17.09
N LEU A 85 14.61 6.12 -18.07
CA LEU A 85 15.10 6.41 -19.42
C LEU A 85 14.33 7.57 -20.07
N ALA A 86 13.03 7.52 -19.95
CA ALA A 86 12.10 8.53 -20.44
C ALA A 86 10.80 8.49 -19.63
N MET A 87 10.03 9.57 -19.68
CA MET A 87 8.71 9.67 -19.08
C MET A 87 7.68 10.11 -20.11
N ALA A 88 6.62 9.33 -20.28
CA ALA A 88 5.49 9.61 -21.12
C ALA A 88 4.27 9.91 -20.24
N ARG A 89 3.86 11.19 -20.13
CA ARG A 89 2.55 11.55 -19.60
C ARG A 89 1.53 11.37 -20.70
N CYS A 90 0.90 10.22 -20.74
CA CYS A 90 -0.02 9.80 -21.78
C CYS A 90 -1.31 10.63 -21.73
N ALA A 91 -1.75 11.15 -22.88
CA ALA A 91 -3.01 11.89 -22.99
C ALA A 91 -4.20 10.96 -23.26
N ASP A 92 -3.97 9.84 -23.92
CA ASP A 92 -5.01 8.88 -24.32
C ASP A 92 -4.49 7.44 -24.37
N LEU A 93 -5.38 6.50 -24.71
CA LEU A 93 -5.09 5.06 -24.82
C LEU A 93 -4.04 4.76 -25.89
N ASP A 94 -4.02 5.50 -26.97
CA ASP A 94 -3.04 5.28 -28.05
C ASP A 94 -1.63 5.60 -27.58
N ASP A 95 -1.45 6.63 -26.76
CA ASP A 95 -0.17 6.94 -26.13
C ASP A 95 0.30 5.80 -25.23
N VAL A 96 -0.61 5.25 -24.40
CA VAL A 96 -0.29 4.11 -23.51
C VAL A 96 0.13 2.89 -24.33
N ARG A 97 -0.61 2.55 -25.40
CA ARG A 97 -0.31 1.42 -26.28
C ARG A 97 1.04 1.56 -26.97
N ARG A 98 1.35 2.74 -27.53
CA ARG A 98 2.65 3.02 -28.15
C ARG A 98 3.80 2.87 -27.16
N CYS A 99 3.63 3.34 -25.94
CA CYS A 99 4.63 3.17 -24.88
C CYS A 99 4.85 1.70 -24.54
N VAL A 100 3.78 0.90 -24.41
CA VAL A 100 3.87 -0.54 -24.13
C VAL A 100 4.55 -1.28 -25.29
N GLU A 101 4.15 -0.98 -26.53
CA GLU A 101 4.74 -1.59 -27.72
C GLU A 101 6.24 -1.29 -27.84
N PHE A 102 6.64 -0.05 -27.62
CA PHE A 102 8.05 0.36 -27.61
C PHE A 102 8.82 -0.39 -26.51
N ALA A 103 8.31 -0.37 -25.28
CA ALA A 103 8.97 -1.03 -24.17
C ALA A 103 9.13 -2.54 -24.37
N ARG A 104 8.11 -3.20 -24.93
CA ARG A 104 8.14 -4.62 -25.30
C ARG A 104 9.17 -4.91 -26.39
N ARG A 105 9.16 -4.13 -27.49
CA ARG A 105 10.09 -4.30 -28.62
C ARG A 105 11.55 -4.20 -28.20
N HIS A 106 11.85 -3.28 -27.28
CA HIS A 106 13.22 -3.00 -26.84
C HIS A 106 13.57 -3.64 -25.47
N SER A 107 12.67 -4.48 -24.92
CA SER A 107 12.84 -5.13 -23.61
C SER A 107 13.13 -4.13 -22.47
N ILE A 108 12.59 -2.91 -22.55
CA ILE A 108 12.74 -1.85 -21.56
C ILE A 108 11.70 -2.05 -20.46
N PRO A 109 12.10 -2.04 -19.18
CA PRO A 109 11.14 -2.13 -18.07
C PRO A 109 10.16 -0.95 -18.09
N VAL A 110 8.93 -1.20 -17.64
CA VAL A 110 7.90 -0.17 -17.50
C VAL A 110 7.67 0.13 -16.02
N ALA A 111 7.63 1.43 -15.68
CA ALA A 111 7.15 1.92 -14.39
C ALA A 111 5.83 2.67 -14.62
N ILE A 112 4.75 2.24 -13.93
CA ILE A 112 3.42 2.84 -14.10
C ILE A 112 3.17 3.83 -12.97
N ARG A 113 2.88 5.09 -13.31
CA ARG A 113 2.55 6.13 -12.35
C ARG A 113 1.08 6.53 -12.45
N GLY A 114 0.28 6.14 -11.43
CA GLY A 114 -1.02 6.75 -11.15
C GLY A 114 -0.84 7.99 -10.25
N GLY A 115 -1.14 7.87 -8.95
CA GLY A 115 -0.91 8.97 -7.98
C GLY A 115 0.54 9.18 -7.54
N GLY A 116 1.47 8.26 -7.84
CA GLY A 116 2.88 8.37 -7.43
C GLY A 116 3.14 8.18 -5.93
N HIS A 117 2.22 7.60 -5.18
CA HIS A 117 2.20 7.56 -3.71
C HIS A 117 2.65 6.21 -3.11
N SER A 118 3.32 5.37 -3.90
CA SER A 118 3.82 4.06 -3.42
C SER A 118 4.89 4.23 -2.35
N TYR A 119 4.74 3.55 -1.21
CA TYR A 119 5.76 3.49 -0.17
C TYR A 119 7.06 2.85 -0.67
N ALA A 120 6.98 1.91 -1.61
CA ALA A 120 8.13 1.26 -2.24
C ALA A 120 8.67 1.99 -3.49
N GLY A 121 8.11 3.17 -3.83
CA GLY A 121 8.56 3.98 -4.96
C GLY A 121 8.34 3.33 -6.33
N HIS A 122 7.35 2.45 -6.48
CA HIS A 122 7.14 1.69 -7.72
C HIS A 122 6.72 2.53 -8.93
N GLY A 123 6.25 3.78 -8.73
CA GLY A 123 5.88 4.69 -9.82
C GLY A 123 7.07 5.20 -10.64
N VAL A 124 8.31 4.86 -10.27
CA VAL A 124 9.56 5.24 -10.95
C VAL A 124 10.60 4.12 -10.83
N ALA A 125 11.39 3.88 -11.89
CA ALA A 125 12.49 2.92 -11.87
C ALA A 125 13.65 3.39 -12.77
N ASP A 126 14.88 3.05 -12.39
CA ASP A 126 16.06 3.40 -13.17
C ASP A 126 16.03 2.73 -14.54
N GLY A 127 16.30 3.49 -15.59
CA GLY A 127 16.34 3.01 -16.97
C GLY A 127 14.98 2.55 -17.54
N ALA A 128 13.88 2.64 -16.78
CA ALA A 128 12.55 2.27 -17.25
C ALA A 128 11.90 3.35 -18.12
N LEU A 129 10.97 2.96 -18.97
CA LEU A 129 9.99 3.89 -19.52
C LEU A 129 8.90 4.11 -18.47
N GLN A 130 8.83 5.34 -17.93
CA GLN A 130 7.76 5.70 -17.02
C GLN A 130 6.52 6.11 -17.81
N ILE A 131 5.40 5.42 -17.56
CA ILE A 131 4.09 5.73 -18.12
C ILE A 131 3.27 6.43 -17.04
N ASP A 132 3.05 7.74 -17.22
CA ASP A 132 2.34 8.60 -16.26
C ASP A 132 0.89 8.80 -16.74
N LEU A 133 -0.05 8.35 -15.92
CA LEU A 133 -1.49 8.39 -16.16
C LEU A 133 -2.16 9.65 -15.60
N ALA A 134 -1.43 10.67 -15.18
CA ALA A 134 -2.01 11.84 -14.53
C ALA A 134 -3.10 12.55 -15.36
N ALA A 135 -3.10 12.43 -16.69
CA ALA A 135 -4.16 12.95 -17.56
C ALA A 135 -5.42 12.06 -17.59
N PHE A 136 -5.35 10.83 -17.11
CA PHE A 136 -6.51 9.94 -16.95
C PHE A 136 -7.16 10.18 -15.59
N ASN A 137 -7.59 11.38 -15.28
CA ASN A 137 -8.13 11.78 -13.98
C ASN A 137 -9.63 12.06 -13.98
N ALA A 138 -10.33 11.76 -15.06
CA ALA A 138 -11.77 11.98 -15.17
C ALA A 138 -12.54 11.08 -14.19
N VAL A 139 -13.53 11.66 -13.51
CA VAL A 139 -14.49 10.96 -12.64
C VAL A 139 -15.89 11.20 -13.19
N LYS A 140 -16.61 10.12 -13.49
CA LYS A 140 -18.03 10.15 -13.89
C LYS A 140 -18.84 9.40 -12.84
N VAL A 141 -19.81 10.08 -12.23
CA VAL A 141 -20.69 9.53 -11.20
C VAL A 141 -22.08 9.27 -11.79
N ASP A 142 -22.52 8.02 -11.66
CA ASP A 142 -23.90 7.61 -11.88
C ASP A 142 -24.54 7.37 -10.51
N SER A 143 -25.24 8.37 -10.01
CA SER A 143 -25.84 8.34 -8.67
C SER A 143 -26.98 7.33 -8.58
N ASP A 144 -27.74 7.11 -9.64
CA ASP A 144 -28.88 6.19 -9.67
C ASP A 144 -28.40 4.74 -9.59
N ARG A 145 -27.34 4.42 -10.34
CA ARG A 145 -26.70 3.09 -10.31
C ARG A 145 -25.70 2.93 -9.15
N ARG A 146 -25.38 4.02 -8.46
CA ARG A 146 -24.33 4.07 -7.42
C ARG A 146 -22.99 3.53 -7.91
N VAL A 147 -22.53 4.06 -9.02
CA VAL A 147 -21.26 3.71 -9.64
C VAL A 147 -20.47 4.98 -9.96
N ALA A 148 -19.16 4.94 -9.71
CA ALA A 148 -18.24 5.91 -10.25
C ALA A 148 -17.28 5.25 -11.22
N SER A 149 -17.12 5.83 -12.41
CA SER A 149 -16.09 5.46 -13.38
C SER A 149 -14.93 6.44 -13.24
N VAL A 150 -13.75 5.94 -12.90
CA VAL A 150 -12.56 6.74 -12.56
C VAL A 150 -11.38 6.37 -13.44
N GLY A 151 -10.65 7.35 -13.93
CA GLY A 151 -9.44 7.15 -14.71
C GLY A 151 -8.27 6.60 -13.86
N GLY A 152 -7.31 5.92 -14.50
CA GLY A 152 -6.17 5.28 -13.83
C GLY A 152 -5.23 6.24 -13.10
N GLY A 153 -5.27 7.52 -13.40
CA GLY A 153 -4.51 8.60 -12.74
C GLY A 153 -5.29 9.37 -11.68
N THR A 154 -6.60 9.07 -11.49
CA THR A 154 -7.46 9.76 -10.52
C THR A 154 -6.92 9.62 -9.11
N LYS A 155 -6.91 10.73 -8.36
CA LYS A 155 -6.58 10.78 -6.94
C LYS A 155 -7.84 10.70 -6.08
N ILE A 156 -7.70 10.27 -4.82
CA ILE A 156 -8.82 10.13 -3.87
C ILE A 156 -9.58 11.44 -3.70
N LYS A 157 -8.89 12.59 -3.61
CA LYS A 157 -9.54 13.90 -3.48
C LYS A 157 -10.43 14.24 -4.68
N GLU A 158 -10.04 13.85 -5.89
CA GLU A 158 -10.83 14.06 -7.10
C GLU A 158 -12.11 13.21 -7.09
N LEU A 159 -11.97 11.94 -6.66
CA LEU A 159 -13.12 11.05 -6.46
C LEU A 159 -14.08 11.59 -5.38
N LEU A 160 -13.58 11.97 -4.20
CA LEU A 160 -14.39 12.52 -3.12
C LEU A 160 -15.09 13.82 -3.52
N THR A 161 -14.38 14.71 -4.24
CA THR A 161 -14.97 15.95 -4.76
C THR A 161 -16.16 15.68 -5.70
N ALA A 162 -16.09 14.61 -6.49
CA ALA A 162 -17.15 14.23 -7.40
C ALA A 162 -18.32 13.50 -6.72
N THR A 163 -18.07 12.67 -5.71
CA THR A 163 -19.10 11.78 -5.13
C THR A 163 -19.81 12.35 -3.90
N LEU A 164 -19.11 13.14 -3.06
CA LEU A 164 -19.69 13.69 -1.83
C LEU A 164 -20.90 14.62 -2.04
N PRO A 165 -20.99 15.45 -3.11
CA PRO A 165 -22.19 16.25 -3.37
C PRO A 165 -23.45 15.42 -3.55
N ALA A 166 -23.33 14.16 -4.01
CA ALA A 166 -24.43 13.21 -4.11
C ALA A 166 -24.64 12.39 -2.82
N GLY A 167 -23.93 12.68 -1.72
CA GLY A 167 -23.98 11.91 -0.49
C GLY A 167 -23.42 10.50 -0.62
N LEU A 168 -22.49 10.27 -1.58
CA LEU A 168 -21.94 8.96 -1.91
C LEU A 168 -20.44 8.89 -1.64
N ILE A 169 -19.98 7.69 -1.22
CA ILE A 169 -18.57 7.34 -1.02
C ILE A 169 -18.28 5.91 -1.47
N THR A 170 -17.01 5.57 -1.61
CA THR A 170 -16.53 4.19 -1.69
C THR A 170 -15.35 4.01 -0.73
N PRO A 171 -15.10 2.81 -0.16
CA PRO A 171 -13.94 2.57 0.69
C PRO A 171 -12.64 2.90 -0.05
N MET A 172 -11.95 3.96 0.40
CA MET A 172 -10.66 4.42 -0.13
C MET A 172 -9.78 4.90 1.01
N GLY A 173 -8.50 5.16 0.73
CA GLY A 173 -7.55 5.65 1.72
C GLY A 173 -7.89 7.05 2.25
N ALA A 174 -7.28 7.42 3.36
CA ALA A 174 -7.52 8.72 4.01
C ALA A 174 -6.82 9.88 3.25
N CYS A 175 -5.63 9.66 2.68
CA CYS A 175 -4.85 10.70 2.03
C CYS A 175 -5.41 11.04 0.64
N GLY A 176 -5.75 12.31 0.43
CA GLY A 176 -6.37 12.80 -0.81
C GLY A 176 -5.47 12.70 -2.05
N ASP A 177 -4.15 12.70 -1.89
CA ASP A 177 -3.19 12.63 -3.01
C ASP A 177 -2.86 11.20 -3.46
N VAL A 178 -3.30 10.17 -2.73
CA VAL A 178 -3.13 8.77 -3.13
C VAL A 178 -3.94 8.48 -4.40
N GLY A 179 -3.33 7.77 -5.35
CA GLY A 179 -4.01 7.32 -6.58
C GLY A 179 -5.00 6.19 -6.31
N VAL A 180 -6.24 6.37 -6.79
CA VAL A 180 -7.33 5.40 -6.62
C VAL A 180 -6.95 4.04 -7.19
N ALA A 181 -6.40 3.98 -8.41
CA ALA A 181 -6.06 2.73 -9.07
C ALA A 181 -4.98 1.95 -8.28
N GLY A 182 -3.85 2.59 -7.94
CA GLY A 182 -2.77 1.91 -7.21
C GLY A 182 -3.20 1.35 -5.85
N LEU A 183 -4.12 2.04 -5.17
CA LEU A 183 -4.69 1.59 -3.92
C LEU A 183 -5.65 0.41 -4.12
N ALA A 184 -6.63 0.54 -5.02
CA ALA A 184 -7.66 -0.46 -5.24
C ALA A 184 -7.09 -1.77 -5.82
N LEU A 185 -6.16 -1.69 -6.77
CA LEU A 185 -5.52 -2.86 -7.39
C LEU A 185 -4.75 -3.72 -6.37
N ALA A 186 -4.20 -3.10 -5.32
CA ALA A 186 -3.48 -3.82 -4.27
C ALA A 186 -4.39 -4.29 -3.11
N GLY A 187 -5.68 -4.00 -3.17
CA GLY A 187 -6.68 -4.35 -2.16
C GLY A 187 -7.34 -3.14 -1.51
N GLY A 188 -6.57 -2.15 -1.05
CA GLY A 188 -7.11 -0.96 -0.40
C GLY A 188 -7.62 -1.25 0.99
N ASP A 189 -6.69 -1.42 1.92
CA ASP A 189 -6.96 -1.56 3.35
C ASP A 189 -7.36 -0.20 3.95
N THR A 190 -8.65 0.06 4.10
CA THR A 190 -9.20 1.41 4.27
C THR A 190 -10.26 1.52 5.36
N ALA A 191 -10.64 2.75 5.69
CA ALA A 191 -11.79 3.04 6.55
C ALA A 191 -13.11 2.58 5.88
N GLY A 192 -14.08 2.13 6.69
CA GLY A 192 -15.38 1.65 6.21
C GLY A 192 -15.39 0.21 5.68
N ARG A 193 -14.24 -0.47 5.70
CA ARG A 193 -14.13 -1.86 5.23
C ARG A 193 -15.00 -2.86 5.99
N GLY A 194 -15.32 -2.57 7.26
CA GLY A 194 -16.24 -3.40 8.04
C GLY A 194 -17.63 -3.44 7.45
N LEU A 195 -18.11 -2.33 6.90
CA LEU A 195 -19.45 -2.20 6.32
C LEU A 195 -19.49 -2.52 4.82
N PHE A 196 -18.44 -2.17 4.07
CA PHE A 196 -18.50 -2.14 2.61
C PHE A 196 -17.43 -3.00 1.93
N GLY A 197 -16.59 -3.71 2.68
CA GLY A 197 -15.43 -4.40 2.14
C GLY A 197 -14.25 -3.47 1.87
N THR A 198 -13.17 -4.00 1.33
CA THR A 198 -11.98 -3.22 0.92
C THR A 198 -12.23 -2.49 -0.40
N ALA A 199 -11.29 -1.63 -0.83
CA ALA A 199 -11.44 -0.94 -2.12
C ALA A 199 -11.56 -1.90 -3.29
N CYS A 200 -10.78 -3.00 -3.32
CA CYS A 200 -10.85 -3.98 -4.41
C CYS A 200 -12.16 -4.77 -4.44
N ASP A 201 -12.86 -4.92 -3.32
CA ASP A 201 -14.18 -5.57 -3.26
C ASP A 201 -15.27 -4.69 -3.90
N ASN A 202 -15.01 -3.39 -3.99
CA ASN A 202 -15.88 -2.41 -4.61
C ASN A 202 -15.55 -2.14 -6.08
N VAL A 203 -14.48 -2.72 -6.65
CA VAL A 203 -14.21 -2.70 -8.09
C VAL A 203 -15.17 -3.65 -8.78
N ILE A 204 -16.01 -3.11 -9.68
CA ILE A 204 -17.04 -3.84 -10.42
C ILE A 204 -16.75 -3.94 -11.92
N GLY A 205 -15.75 -3.22 -12.41
CA GLY A 205 -15.25 -3.27 -13.77
C GLY A 205 -13.92 -2.53 -13.91
N ALA A 206 -13.21 -2.78 -15.00
CA ALA A 206 -11.99 -2.07 -15.32
C ALA A 206 -11.71 -2.11 -16.83
N GLN A 207 -10.87 -1.16 -17.29
CA GLN A 207 -10.22 -1.21 -18.59
C GLN A 207 -8.71 -1.30 -18.38
N ILE A 208 -8.04 -2.21 -19.08
CA ILE A 208 -6.60 -2.46 -18.95
C ILE A 208 -5.93 -2.53 -20.32
N VAL A 209 -4.69 -2.03 -20.41
CA VAL A 209 -3.79 -2.28 -21.53
C VAL A 209 -2.79 -3.35 -21.12
N THR A 210 -2.78 -4.48 -21.82
CA THR A 210 -1.93 -5.66 -21.55
C THR A 210 -0.52 -5.49 -22.12
N SER A 211 0.39 -6.44 -21.86
CA SER A 211 1.78 -6.36 -22.32
C SER A 211 1.96 -6.45 -23.85
N ASP A 212 0.97 -6.96 -24.57
CA ASP A 212 0.91 -6.99 -26.04
C ASP A 212 0.21 -5.76 -26.66
N GLY A 213 -0.25 -4.81 -25.82
CA GLY A 213 -0.90 -3.57 -26.22
C GLY A 213 -2.39 -3.71 -26.50
N GLU A 214 -3.01 -4.85 -26.19
CA GLU A 214 -4.46 -5.00 -26.29
C GLU A 214 -5.17 -4.21 -25.20
N VAL A 215 -6.36 -3.67 -25.54
CA VAL A 215 -7.25 -3.00 -24.60
C VAL A 215 -8.38 -3.95 -24.24
N LEU A 216 -8.42 -4.37 -22.99
CA LEU A 216 -9.42 -5.31 -22.50
C LEU A 216 -10.37 -4.64 -21.51
N GLU A 217 -11.65 -4.97 -21.63
CA GLU A 217 -12.68 -4.67 -20.64
C GLU A 217 -12.79 -5.85 -19.67
N LEU A 218 -12.77 -5.57 -18.36
CA LEU A 218 -12.79 -6.54 -17.29
C LEU A 218 -14.05 -6.37 -16.44
N GLY A 219 -14.60 -7.49 -16.00
CA GLY A 219 -15.77 -7.50 -15.13
C GLY A 219 -16.42 -8.88 -15.07
N PRO A 220 -17.58 -9.02 -14.39
CA PRO A 220 -18.34 -10.25 -14.41
C PRO A 220 -18.67 -10.68 -15.87
N GLY A 221 -18.33 -11.92 -16.24
CA GLY A 221 -18.51 -12.45 -17.58
C GLY A 221 -17.51 -11.97 -18.63
N ARG A 222 -16.51 -11.15 -18.25
CA ARG A 222 -15.50 -10.62 -19.19
C ARG A 222 -14.12 -10.67 -18.59
N ASN A 223 -13.19 -11.46 -19.17
CA ASN A 223 -11.80 -11.63 -18.72
C ASN A 223 -11.72 -11.86 -17.20
N GLU A 224 -12.51 -12.80 -16.69
CA GLU A 224 -12.76 -12.98 -15.25
C GLU A 224 -11.50 -13.30 -14.46
N ASP A 225 -10.56 -14.06 -15.02
CA ASP A 225 -9.30 -14.37 -14.36
C ASP A 225 -8.43 -13.13 -14.17
N LEU A 226 -8.34 -12.30 -15.21
CA LEU A 226 -7.62 -11.04 -15.11
C LEU A 226 -8.34 -10.06 -14.18
N PHE A 227 -9.69 -10.03 -14.21
CA PHE A 227 -10.50 -9.26 -13.29
C PHE A 227 -10.30 -9.69 -11.82
N TRP A 228 -10.18 -11.01 -11.59
CA TRP A 228 -9.83 -11.54 -10.28
C TRP A 228 -8.43 -11.08 -9.86
N ALA A 229 -7.44 -11.18 -10.75
CA ALA A 229 -6.04 -10.87 -10.47
C ALA A 229 -5.80 -9.39 -10.11
N ILE A 230 -6.45 -8.45 -10.80
CA ILE A 230 -6.31 -7.03 -10.52
C ILE A 230 -6.97 -6.60 -9.20
N ARG A 231 -7.82 -7.41 -8.61
CA ARG A 231 -8.45 -7.16 -7.31
C ARG A 231 -7.60 -7.71 -6.16
N GLY A 232 -6.41 -7.14 -5.97
CA GLY A 232 -5.46 -7.49 -4.92
C GLY A 232 -4.05 -7.79 -5.42
N GLY A 233 -3.87 -8.24 -6.68
CA GLY A 233 -2.57 -8.56 -7.25
C GLY A 233 -1.75 -7.37 -7.73
N GLY A 234 -2.26 -6.14 -7.58
CA GLY A 234 -1.54 -4.91 -7.93
C GLY A 234 -1.41 -4.69 -9.45
N GLY A 235 -0.46 -3.85 -9.83
CA GLY A 235 -0.17 -3.46 -11.21
C GLY A 235 0.66 -4.47 -12.01
N ASN A 236 0.59 -5.75 -11.68
CA ASN A 236 1.42 -6.81 -12.28
C ASN A 236 0.98 -7.22 -13.69
N PHE A 237 -0.25 -6.96 -14.10
CA PHE A 237 -0.89 -7.62 -15.25
C PHE A 237 -1.12 -6.69 -16.43
N GLY A 238 -0.87 -5.40 -16.28
CA GLY A 238 -1.11 -4.40 -17.30
C GLY A 238 -1.32 -3.00 -16.71
N ILE A 239 -1.63 -2.06 -17.57
CA ILE A 239 -1.88 -0.66 -17.24
C ILE A 239 -3.38 -0.42 -17.16
N VAL A 240 -3.91 -0.30 -15.94
CA VAL A 240 -5.33 0.00 -15.73
C VAL A 240 -5.58 1.48 -16.02
N THR A 241 -6.36 1.74 -17.05
CA THR A 241 -6.69 3.09 -17.54
C THR A 241 -8.02 3.60 -17.02
N ARG A 242 -8.91 2.68 -16.58
CA ARG A 242 -10.21 3.00 -15.95
C ARG A 242 -10.56 1.94 -14.92
N LEU A 243 -11.20 2.36 -13.83
CA LEU A 243 -11.90 1.52 -12.87
C LEU A 243 -13.35 1.98 -12.76
N ASP A 244 -14.26 1.02 -12.65
CA ASP A 244 -15.64 1.26 -12.26
C ASP A 244 -15.81 0.74 -10.84
N VAL A 245 -16.23 1.63 -9.92
CA VAL A 245 -16.31 1.35 -8.47
C VAL A 245 -17.73 1.55 -7.95
N ARG A 246 -18.16 0.66 -7.06
CA ARG A 246 -19.44 0.77 -6.35
C ARG A 246 -19.39 1.90 -5.35
N LEU A 247 -20.47 2.65 -5.25
CA LEU A 247 -20.67 3.72 -4.29
C LEU A 247 -21.69 3.32 -3.23
N HIS A 248 -21.51 3.86 -2.03
CA HIS A 248 -22.35 3.66 -0.85
C HIS A 248 -22.77 5.01 -0.28
N SER A 249 -23.90 5.06 0.40
CA SER A 249 -24.32 6.27 1.09
C SER A 249 -23.35 6.65 2.20
N VAL A 250 -23.07 7.93 2.35
CA VAL A 250 -22.36 8.47 3.53
C VAL A 250 -23.18 8.18 4.76
N LEU A 251 -22.57 7.56 5.77
CA LEU A 251 -23.20 7.26 7.05
C LEU A 251 -22.75 8.25 8.13
N PRO A 252 -23.59 8.52 9.14
CA PRO A 252 -23.15 9.22 10.34
C PRO A 252 -21.94 8.48 10.95
N TYR A 253 -20.98 9.25 11.48
CA TYR A 253 -19.76 8.70 12.08
C TYR A 253 -19.46 9.40 13.39
N HIS A 254 -19.16 8.63 14.42
CA HIS A 254 -18.83 9.11 15.76
C HIS A 254 -17.55 8.46 16.23
N SER A 255 -16.65 9.19 16.88
CA SER A 255 -15.36 8.62 17.28
C SER A 255 -14.88 9.15 18.63
N ALA A 256 -14.00 8.39 19.26
CA ALA A 256 -13.25 8.77 20.44
C ALA A 256 -11.76 8.45 20.25
N GLY A 257 -10.90 9.33 20.75
CA GLY A 257 -9.45 9.18 20.77
C GLY A 257 -8.92 9.06 22.19
N PHE A 258 -7.84 8.29 22.36
CA PHE A 258 -7.20 8.00 23.65
C PHE A 258 -5.70 8.12 23.46
N LYS A 259 -4.98 8.75 24.41
CA LYS A 259 -3.52 8.93 24.37
C LYS A 259 -2.86 8.23 25.55
N PHE A 260 -1.66 7.72 25.34
CA PHE A 260 -0.91 6.96 26.33
C PHE A 260 0.53 7.41 26.35
N GLY A 261 1.10 7.50 27.55
CA GLY A 261 2.52 7.70 27.75
C GLY A 261 3.35 6.46 27.39
N TRP A 262 4.65 6.62 27.27
CA TRP A 262 5.58 5.57 26.89
C TRP A 262 5.55 4.35 27.86
N ASN A 263 5.28 4.57 29.14
CA ASN A 263 5.22 3.51 30.15
C ASN A 263 3.95 2.69 30.08
N ASP A 264 2.92 3.19 29.39
CA ASP A 264 1.57 2.59 29.36
C ASP A 264 1.30 1.81 28.07
N ILE A 265 2.24 1.85 27.09
CA ILE A 265 2.01 1.33 25.73
C ILE A 265 1.64 -0.14 25.72
N ALA A 266 2.36 -1.00 26.46
CA ALA A 266 2.09 -2.45 26.49
C ALA A 266 0.70 -2.75 27.07
N GLY A 267 0.34 -2.12 28.19
CA GLY A 267 -0.99 -2.26 28.80
C GLY A 267 -2.11 -1.73 27.89
N ALA A 268 -1.87 -0.59 27.22
CA ALA A 268 -2.83 -0.05 26.27
C ALA A 268 -3.01 -0.95 25.03
N MET A 269 -1.94 -1.58 24.52
CA MET A 269 -2.03 -2.55 23.43
C MET A 269 -2.82 -3.79 23.83
N GLN A 270 -2.62 -4.29 25.07
CA GLN A 270 -3.37 -5.44 25.57
C GLN A 270 -4.87 -5.13 25.65
N ILE A 271 -5.25 -4.02 26.28
CA ILE A 271 -6.65 -3.57 26.40
C ILE A 271 -7.25 -3.33 24.99
N PHE A 272 -6.49 -2.70 24.08
CA PHE A 272 -6.93 -2.53 22.70
C PHE A 272 -7.24 -3.88 22.04
N GLY A 273 -6.35 -4.86 22.18
CA GLY A 273 -6.53 -6.22 21.68
C GLY A 273 -7.82 -6.88 22.17
N GLU A 274 -8.13 -6.74 23.47
CA GLU A 274 -9.37 -7.26 24.08
C GLU A 274 -10.62 -6.55 23.49
N LEU A 275 -10.58 -5.22 23.30
CA LEU A 275 -11.71 -4.45 22.78
C LEU A 275 -12.05 -4.75 21.31
N VAL A 276 -11.10 -5.30 20.54
CA VAL A 276 -11.25 -5.60 19.10
C VAL A 276 -11.34 -7.09 18.78
N GLN A 277 -11.54 -7.97 19.77
CA GLN A 277 -11.66 -9.42 19.54
C GLN A 277 -12.90 -9.82 18.77
N ASP A 278 -14.05 -9.26 19.13
CA ASP A 278 -15.35 -9.51 18.48
C ASP A 278 -16.01 -8.18 18.12
N PRO A 279 -15.54 -7.54 17.06
CA PRO A 279 -15.99 -6.22 16.69
C PRO A 279 -17.24 -6.27 15.81
N PRO A 280 -18.26 -5.41 16.04
CA PRO A 280 -19.34 -5.24 15.08
C PRO A 280 -18.84 -4.62 13.76
N ASP A 281 -19.60 -4.79 12.70
CA ASP A 281 -19.24 -4.32 11.35
C ASP A 281 -19.06 -2.80 11.28
N GLU A 282 -19.82 -2.08 12.08
CA GLU A 282 -19.91 -0.63 12.11
C GLU A 282 -18.66 0.04 12.66
N ILE A 283 -17.74 -0.71 13.29
CA ILE A 283 -16.60 -0.04 13.91
C ILE A 283 -15.41 0.11 12.97
N ARG A 284 -14.68 1.16 13.26
CA ARG A 284 -13.31 1.39 12.83
C ARG A 284 -12.46 1.57 14.07
N ALA A 285 -11.43 0.75 14.25
CA ALA A 285 -10.50 0.91 15.36
C ALA A 285 -9.07 0.90 14.86
N GLY A 286 -8.21 1.66 15.54
CA GLY A 286 -6.80 1.73 15.24
C GLY A 286 -5.98 2.04 16.48
N PHE A 287 -4.73 1.56 16.47
CA PHE A 287 -3.70 1.87 17.46
C PHE A 287 -2.48 2.41 16.75
N TYR A 288 -1.98 3.53 17.21
CA TYR A 288 -0.84 4.22 16.61
C TYR A 288 0.23 4.49 17.67
N VAL A 289 1.48 4.25 17.35
CA VAL A 289 2.65 4.65 18.13
C VAL A 289 3.43 5.69 17.34
N ASP A 290 3.42 6.92 17.85
CA ASP A 290 4.22 8.02 17.35
C ASP A 290 5.61 7.97 17.98
N PRO A 291 6.71 8.09 17.21
CA PRO A 291 8.06 7.97 17.76
C PRO A 291 8.43 9.09 18.75
N VAL A 292 7.67 10.16 18.81
CA VAL A 292 7.92 11.31 19.71
C VAL A 292 6.86 11.42 20.79
N ALA A 293 5.58 11.34 20.43
CA ALA A 293 4.47 11.65 21.31
C ALA A 293 4.00 10.47 22.18
N GLY A 294 4.41 9.22 21.88
CA GLY A 294 3.92 8.03 22.58
C GLY A 294 2.83 7.31 21.77
N ALA A 295 1.81 6.74 22.43
CA ALA A 295 0.80 5.98 21.74
C ALA A 295 -0.60 6.63 21.77
N SER A 296 -1.42 6.23 20.83
CA SER A 296 -2.85 6.56 20.81
C SER A 296 -3.69 5.39 20.29
N ALA A 297 -4.91 5.28 20.80
CA ALA A 297 -5.95 4.42 20.23
C ALA A 297 -7.10 5.28 19.75
N SER A 298 -7.79 4.81 18.72
CA SER A 298 -9.01 5.44 18.23
C SER A 298 -10.07 4.38 17.99
N CYS A 299 -11.32 4.74 18.30
CA CYS A 299 -12.48 3.95 17.94
C CYS A 299 -13.52 4.86 17.31
N GLY A 300 -14.05 4.45 16.17
CA GLY A 300 -15.14 5.11 15.50
C GLY A 300 -16.28 4.14 15.23
N PHE A 301 -17.50 4.67 15.15
CA PHE A 301 -18.71 3.91 14.90
C PHE A 301 -19.52 4.59 13.79
N TYR A 302 -19.87 3.82 12.77
CA TYR A 302 -20.76 4.25 11.69
C TYR A 302 -22.21 3.90 12.06
N GLY A 303 -23.08 4.90 12.24
CA GLY A 303 -24.47 4.72 12.61
C GLY A 303 -25.02 5.90 13.39
N ASP A 304 -26.19 5.71 13.99
CA ASP A 304 -26.81 6.76 14.80
C ASP A 304 -26.06 7.04 16.12
N ALA A 305 -26.26 8.24 16.68
CA ALA A 305 -25.56 8.70 17.87
C ALA A 305 -25.82 7.84 19.13
N ARG A 306 -27.01 7.18 19.23
CA ARG A 306 -27.37 6.35 20.39
C ARG A 306 -26.57 5.04 20.36
N ALA A 307 -26.54 4.35 19.20
CA ALA A 307 -25.76 3.13 19.02
C ALA A 307 -24.27 3.40 19.20
N ALA A 308 -23.77 4.47 18.59
CA ALA A 308 -22.38 4.92 18.74
C ALA A 308 -22.03 5.21 20.21
N GLY A 309 -22.90 5.94 20.93
CA GLY A 309 -22.70 6.27 22.34
C GLY A 309 -22.62 5.02 23.23
N ALA A 310 -23.52 4.05 23.01
CA ALA A 310 -23.52 2.78 23.75
C ALA A 310 -22.24 1.96 23.50
N TYR A 311 -21.76 1.90 22.25
CA TYR A 311 -20.52 1.19 21.91
C TYR A 311 -19.27 1.89 22.47
N LEU A 312 -19.15 3.20 22.24
CA LEU A 312 -18.00 3.99 22.67
C LEU A 312 -17.88 4.10 24.20
N ALA A 313 -18.98 3.85 24.95
CA ALA A 313 -18.94 3.80 26.41
C ALA A 313 -18.00 2.69 26.92
N LYS A 314 -17.92 1.53 26.25
CA LYS A 314 -16.99 0.44 26.60
C LYS A 314 -15.53 0.92 26.52
N TRP A 315 -15.18 1.65 25.46
CA TRP A 315 -13.84 2.20 25.26
C TRP A 315 -13.49 3.25 26.30
N LYS A 316 -14.46 4.12 26.66
CA LYS A 316 -14.28 5.14 27.70
C LYS A 316 -14.12 4.55 29.10
N THR A 317 -14.69 3.36 29.35
CA THR A 317 -14.51 2.66 30.60
C THR A 317 -13.12 2.01 30.68
N ALA A 318 -12.64 1.41 29.58
CA ALA A 318 -11.34 0.77 29.49
C ALA A 318 -10.19 1.78 29.43
N PHE A 319 -10.39 2.86 28.67
CA PHE A 319 -9.43 3.94 28.50
C PHE A 319 -10.00 5.26 29.01
N ARG A 320 -9.19 6.06 29.71
CA ARG A 320 -9.58 7.44 30.06
C ARG A 320 -9.50 8.32 28.80
N PRO A 321 -10.60 8.93 28.34
CA PRO A 321 -10.59 9.74 27.13
C PRO A 321 -9.75 11.00 27.35
N VAL A 322 -8.93 11.37 26.37
CA VAL A 322 -8.08 12.59 26.39
C VAL A 322 -8.63 13.64 25.42
N GLU A 323 -9.45 13.20 24.43
CA GLU A 323 -10.03 14.07 23.43
C GLU A 323 -11.55 14.03 23.48
N PRO A 324 -12.25 15.14 23.16
CA PRO A 324 -13.69 15.16 23.09
C PRO A 324 -14.20 14.19 22.00
N LEU A 325 -15.35 13.62 22.25
CA LEU A 325 -16.06 12.79 21.28
C LEU A 325 -16.37 13.61 20.03
N MET A 326 -15.81 13.19 18.87
CA MET A 326 -16.23 13.76 17.59
C MET A 326 -17.54 13.14 17.15
N THR A 327 -18.55 13.96 16.94
CA THR A 327 -19.87 13.54 16.54
C THR A 327 -20.15 13.97 15.12
N ASN A 328 -20.32 13.01 14.23
CA ASN A 328 -20.70 13.18 12.83
C ASN A 328 -19.91 14.28 12.08
N PRO A 329 -18.56 14.22 12.08
CA PRO A 329 -17.78 15.17 11.31
C PRO A 329 -18.12 15.04 9.82
N LYS A 330 -18.26 16.17 9.14
CA LYS A 330 -18.46 16.16 7.69
C LYS A 330 -17.24 15.53 7.00
N PRO A 331 -17.45 14.63 6.01
CA PRO A 331 -16.33 14.12 5.22
C PRO A 331 -15.55 15.26 4.56
N ASN A 332 -14.22 15.20 4.67
CA ASN A 332 -13.35 16.17 4.01
C ASN A 332 -13.13 15.78 2.54
N PRO A 333 -13.60 16.56 1.56
CA PRO A 333 -13.42 16.23 0.15
C PRO A 333 -11.96 16.26 -0.31
N GLN A 334 -11.08 16.95 0.42
CA GLN A 334 -9.65 16.97 0.11
C GLN A 334 -8.89 15.76 0.69
N GLY A 335 -9.51 15.00 1.61
CA GLY A 335 -8.84 13.96 2.38
C GLY A 335 -7.80 14.54 3.35
N GLU A 336 -6.97 13.68 3.91
CA GLU A 336 -5.79 14.08 4.68
C GLU A 336 -4.68 14.52 3.71
N ILE A 337 -3.85 15.48 4.12
CA ILE A 337 -2.69 15.92 3.35
C ILE A 337 -1.45 15.31 3.98
N TRP A 338 -0.72 14.51 3.22
CA TRP A 338 0.55 13.92 3.64
C TRP A 338 1.69 14.55 2.86
N THR A 339 2.64 15.13 3.57
CA THR A 339 3.84 15.72 2.95
C THR A 339 4.74 14.63 2.37
N THR A 340 5.48 14.98 1.33
CA THR A 340 6.53 14.10 0.79
C THR A 340 7.61 13.87 1.86
N THR A 341 8.07 12.62 1.97
CA THR A 341 9.04 12.23 2.98
C THR A 341 9.94 11.12 2.44
N SER A 342 11.04 10.85 3.16
CA SER A 342 11.81 9.62 2.98
C SER A 342 11.45 8.66 4.08
N LEU A 343 10.97 7.46 3.75
CA LEU A 343 10.62 6.46 4.74
C LEU A 343 10.92 5.03 4.28
N ALA A 344 11.15 4.16 5.28
CA ALA A 344 11.12 2.71 5.15
C ALA A 344 9.86 2.17 5.83
N VAL A 345 9.32 1.09 5.28
CA VAL A 345 8.12 0.44 5.83
C VAL A 345 8.25 -1.09 5.79
N ASP A 346 7.56 -1.76 6.71
CA ASP A 346 7.21 -3.17 6.61
C ASP A 346 5.81 -3.40 7.18
N GLY A 347 5.09 -4.36 6.60
CA GLY A 347 3.71 -4.67 6.95
C GLY A 347 3.57 -6.06 7.57
N ALA A 348 2.57 -6.18 8.43
CA ALA A 348 2.15 -7.43 9.04
C ALA A 348 0.63 -7.50 9.15
N PHE A 349 0.05 -8.69 8.99
CA PHE A 349 -1.35 -8.95 9.33
C PHE A 349 -1.40 -9.88 10.53
N LEU A 350 -1.84 -9.34 11.66
CA LEU A 350 -1.91 -10.03 12.94
C LEU A 350 -3.33 -10.57 13.13
N GLU A 351 -3.46 -11.87 13.38
CA GLU A 351 -4.76 -12.52 13.62
C GLU A 351 -5.30 -12.28 15.04
N GLY A 352 -4.48 -11.68 15.92
CA GLY A 352 -4.86 -11.30 17.28
C GLY A 352 -3.71 -10.62 18.01
N MET A 353 -4.02 -10.10 19.19
CA MET A 353 -3.08 -9.46 20.10
C MET A 353 -2.81 -10.39 21.29
N THR A 354 -2.10 -11.51 21.05
CA THR A 354 -1.63 -12.39 22.16
C THR A 354 -0.57 -11.69 22.99
N GLY A 355 -0.29 -12.20 24.20
CA GLY A 355 0.75 -11.64 25.07
C GLY A 355 2.12 -11.53 24.38
N ASP A 356 2.50 -12.57 23.61
CA ASP A 356 3.77 -12.56 22.86
C ASP A 356 3.80 -11.49 21.75
N VAL A 357 2.68 -11.31 21.04
CA VAL A 357 2.56 -10.28 20.01
C VAL A 357 2.66 -8.89 20.64
N VAL A 358 1.96 -8.65 21.75
CA VAL A 358 2.02 -7.39 22.51
C VAL A 358 3.44 -7.12 22.97
N GLU A 359 4.15 -8.12 23.48
CA GLU A 359 5.54 -7.97 23.95
C GLU A 359 6.48 -7.57 22.79
N VAL A 360 6.35 -8.21 21.62
CA VAL A 360 7.16 -7.87 20.43
C VAL A 360 6.86 -6.45 19.96
N LEU A 361 5.59 -6.07 19.89
CA LEU A 361 5.17 -4.72 19.48
C LEU A 361 5.60 -3.66 20.49
N ALA A 362 5.48 -3.91 21.78
CA ALA A 362 5.91 -2.99 22.83
C ALA A 362 7.44 -2.77 22.80
N ARG A 363 8.22 -3.84 22.60
CA ARG A 363 9.68 -3.73 22.40
C ARG A 363 10.01 -2.91 21.16
N ALA A 364 9.30 -3.13 20.06
CA ALA A 364 9.47 -2.33 18.83
C ALA A 364 9.15 -0.85 19.09
N ALA A 365 8.06 -0.55 19.82
CA ALA A 365 7.67 0.80 20.19
C ALA A 365 8.77 1.51 21.01
N VAL A 366 9.27 0.87 22.06
CA VAL A 366 10.33 1.45 22.90
C VAL A 366 11.63 1.68 22.11
N ALA A 367 12.04 0.70 21.29
CA ALA A 367 13.23 0.82 20.43
C ALA A 367 13.03 1.86 19.30
N GLY A 368 11.80 2.14 18.91
CA GLY A 368 11.43 3.11 17.89
C GLY A 368 11.38 4.56 18.38
N ARG A 369 11.52 4.81 19.68
CA ARG A 369 11.46 6.17 20.22
C ARG A 369 12.50 7.09 19.56
N GLY A 370 12.01 8.13 18.88
CA GLY A 370 12.81 9.07 18.09
C GLY A 370 13.29 8.51 16.73
N ILE A 371 12.83 7.32 16.31
CA ILE A 371 13.27 6.67 15.07
C ILE A 371 12.07 6.31 14.19
N GLY A 372 11.13 5.51 14.71
CA GLY A 372 10.02 4.98 13.94
C GLY A 372 8.81 4.66 14.80
N GLY A 373 7.69 4.48 14.15
CA GLY A 373 6.40 4.21 14.76
C GLY A 373 5.65 3.08 14.09
N MET A 374 4.44 2.84 14.57
CA MET A 374 3.58 1.80 14.01
C MET A 374 2.11 2.23 13.98
N LEU A 375 1.41 1.75 12.98
CA LEU A 375 -0.05 1.86 12.86
C LEU A 375 -0.63 0.45 12.80
N MET A 376 -1.67 0.20 13.57
CA MET A 376 -2.48 -1.01 13.48
C MET A 376 -3.92 -0.61 13.21
N GLY A 377 -4.52 -1.16 12.18
CA GLY A 377 -5.91 -0.90 11.79
C GLY A 377 -6.73 -2.18 11.81
N LEU A 378 -7.89 -2.16 12.47
CA LEU A 378 -8.79 -3.31 12.58
C LEU A 378 -9.34 -3.70 11.20
N SER A 379 -9.24 -4.97 10.84
CA SER A 379 -9.93 -5.61 9.71
C SER A 379 -11.07 -6.48 10.27
N ASN A 380 -12.30 -6.16 9.91
CA ASN A 380 -13.50 -6.80 10.43
C ASN A 380 -14.64 -6.80 9.40
N GLY A 381 -15.76 -7.34 9.78
CA GLY A 381 -17.04 -7.22 9.10
C GLY A 381 -17.04 -7.79 7.67
N VAL A 382 -17.56 -7.04 6.71
CA VAL A 382 -17.67 -7.48 5.30
C VAL A 382 -16.31 -7.86 4.74
N ALA A 383 -15.27 -7.03 4.95
CA ALA A 383 -13.92 -7.32 4.42
C ALA A 383 -13.36 -8.65 4.94
N SER A 384 -13.65 -9.01 6.19
CA SER A 384 -13.15 -10.24 6.82
C SER A 384 -13.91 -11.50 6.36
N ARG A 385 -15.17 -11.34 5.90
CA ARG A 385 -16.05 -12.44 5.47
C ARG A 385 -15.96 -12.77 3.98
N VAL A 386 -15.35 -11.92 3.17
CA VAL A 386 -15.04 -12.25 1.76
C VAL A 386 -14.10 -13.46 1.74
N GLY A 387 -14.39 -14.44 0.88
CA GLY A 387 -13.59 -15.66 0.77
C GLY A 387 -12.14 -15.37 0.38
N MET A 388 -11.21 -16.17 0.91
CA MET A 388 -9.76 -16.02 0.67
C MET A 388 -9.38 -16.02 -0.81
N THR A 389 -10.20 -16.67 -1.65
CA THR A 389 -9.96 -16.85 -3.09
C THR A 389 -10.95 -16.10 -3.99
N ASP A 390 -11.88 -15.31 -3.42
CA ASP A 390 -12.87 -14.55 -4.21
C ASP A 390 -12.24 -13.37 -4.96
N THR A 391 -11.11 -12.89 -4.44
CA THR A 391 -10.23 -11.93 -5.09
C THR A 391 -8.77 -12.32 -4.86
N ALA A 392 -7.84 -11.67 -5.53
CA ALA A 392 -6.41 -11.91 -5.29
C ALA A 392 -5.91 -11.32 -3.95
N TYR A 393 -6.70 -10.47 -3.28
CA TYR A 393 -6.34 -9.85 -2.01
C TYR A 393 -6.27 -10.87 -0.87
N PRO A 394 -5.09 -11.06 -0.24
CA PRO A 394 -4.86 -12.19 0.65
C PRO A 394 -5.29 -11.96 2.12
N LEU A 395 -5.64 -10.71 2.50
CA LEU A 395 -5.93 -10.38 3.90
C LEU A 395 -7.43 -10.48 4.16
N ARG A 396 -7.85 -11.68 4.57
CA ARG A 396 -9.23 -11.99 4.95
C ARG A 396 -9.23 -12.53 6.38
N GLY A 397 -10.40 -12.54 7.00
CA GLY A 397 -10.55 -12.83 8.42
C GLY A 397 -10.44 -11.55 9.28
N THR A 398 -10.91 -11.64 10.53
CA THR A 398 -10.76 -10.58 11.52
C THR A 398 -9.30 -10.54 12.00
N GLY A 399 -8.74 -9.34 12.10
CA GLY A 399 -7.36 -9.15 12.51
C GLY A 399 -6.93 -7.69 12.45
N LEU A 400 -5.65 -7.45 12.55
CA LEU A 400 -5.05 -6.12 12.53
C LEU A 400 -4.04 -6.01 11.37
N SER A 401 -4.30 -5.09 10.45
CA SER A 401 -3.31 -4.70 9.46
C SER A 401 -2.33 -3.74 10.11
N SER A 402 -1.08 -4.14 10.21
CA SER A 402 -0.02 -3.40 10.88
C SER A 402 0.96 -2.83 9.85
N LEU A 403 1.37 -1.58 10.08
CA LEU A 403 2.43 -0.88 9.36
C LEU A 403 3.48 -0.44 10.37
N LEU A 404 4.72 -0.92 10.21
CA LEU A 404 5.90 -0.33 10.81
C LEU A 404 6.46 0.71 9.83
N SER A 405 6.75 1.92 10.30
CA SER A 405 7.30 2.98 9.46
C SER A 405 8.36 3.79 10.22
N ALA A 406 9.44 4.15 9.53
CA ALA A 406 10.44 5.06 10.05
C ALA A 406 10.78 6.09 8.98
N GLU A 407 10.63 7.37 9.34
CA GLU A 407 10.86 8.51 8.46
C GLU A 407 12.19 9.17 8.78
N TRP A 408 12.82 9.77 7.78
CA TRP A 408 14.02 10.60 7.98
C TRP A 408 14.03 11.79 7.04
N SER A 409 14.56 12.89 7.55
CA SER A 409 14.83 14.11 6.77
C SER A 409 16.33 14.33 6.55
N ARG A 410 17.18 13.79 7.43
CA ARG A 410 18.63 13.91 7.34
C ARG A 410 19.23 12.60 6.85
N PRO A 411 20.17 12.61 5.87
CA PRO A 411 20.76 11.38 5.30
C PRO A 411 21.38 10.43 6.34
N GLN A 412 21.95 10.98 7.44
CA GLN A 412 22.56 10.16 8.50
C GLN A 412 21.55 9.34 9.31
N ASP A 413 20.27 9.71 9.32
CA ASP A 413 19.23 8.98 10.07
C ASP A 413 18.69 7.78 9.29
N ARG A 414 18.97 7.70 7.97
CA ARG A 414 18.48 6.68 7.05
C ARG A 414 18.78 5.26 7.53
N GLU A 415 20.03 5.00 7.90
CA GLU A 415 20.47 3.65 8.27
C GLU A 415 19.72 3.15 9.51
N ALA A 416 19.61 3.98 10.55
CA ALA A 416 18.87 3.66 11.76
C ALA A 416 17.39 3.40 11.49
N ALA A 417 16.75 4.21 10.64
CA ALA A 417 15.36 4.04 10.24
C ALA A 417 15.14 2.72 9.50
N MET A 418 15.96 2.42 8.49
CA MET A 418 15.88 1.18 7.72
C MET A 418 16.15 -0.05 8.59
N GLN A 419 17.14 0.00 9.47
CA GLN A 419 17.47 -1.08 10.38
C GLN A 419 16.34 -1.35 11.37
N TRP A 420 15.74 -0.29 11.95
CA TRP A 420 14.63 -0.45 12.87
C TRP A 420 13.44 -1.18 12.21
N VAL A 421 13.04 -0.75 11.01
CA VAL A 421 11.96 -1.40 10.25
C VAL A 421 12.30 -2.86 9.94
N ALA A 422 13.51 -3.14 9.47
CA ALA A 422 13.93 -4.50 9.10
C ALA A 422 13.96 -5.46 10.31
N VAL A 423 14.52 -5.03 11.43
CA VAL A 423 14.62 -5.85 12.65
C VAL A 423 13.25 -6.15 13.24
N HIS A 424 12.40 -5.13 13.39
CA HIS A 424 11.10 -5.32 14.02
C HIS A 424 10.06 -5.93 13.07
N GLY A 425 10.15 -5.69 11.76
CA GLY A 425 9.38 -6.42 10.76
C GLY A 425 9.71 -7.91 10.76
N ALA A 426 10.99 -8.28 10.81
CA ALA A 426 11.42 -9.66 10.92
C ALA A 426 10.94 -10.32 12.23
N ALA A 427 10.95 -9.59 13.35
CA ALA A 427 10.49 -10.07 14.64
C ALA A 427 8.98 -10.39 14.68
N LEU A 428 8.16 -9.75 13.83
CA LEU A 428 6.71 -10.01 13.73
C LEU A 428 6.36 -11.21 12.84
N ARG A 429 7.25 -11.65 11.95
CA ARG A 429 6.96 -12.70 10.95
C ARG A 429 6.45 -14.03 11.51
N PRO A 430 6.89 -14.52 12.70
CA PRO A 430 6.34 -15.75 13.28
C PRO A 430 4.81 -15.71 13.47
N TRP A 431 4.26 -14.52 13.71
CA TRP A 431 2.82 -14.31 13.95
C TRP A 431 2.10 -13.69 12.74
N ALA A 432 2.83 -13.25 11.70
CA ALA A 432 2.26 -12.48 10.59
C ALA A 432 2.96 -12.76 9.26
N ARG A 433 2.67 -13.92 8.67
CA ARG A 433 3.20 -14.28 7.32
C ARG A 433 2.61 -13.41 6.23
N ARG A 434 1.30 -13.09 6.31
CA ARG A 434 0.59 -12.22 5.37
C ARG A 434 0.84 -10.75 5.70
N ALA A 435 0.79 -9.89 4.68
CA ALA A 435 0.92 -8.44 4.83
C ALA A 435 0.14 -7.71 3.71
N TYR A 436 -0.25 -6.47 3.97
CA TYR A 436 -0.76 -5.61 2.92
C TYR A 436 0.39 -5.19 2.01
N VAL A 437 0.31 -5.55 0.72
CA VAL A 437 1.42 -5.37 -0.22
C VAL A 437 1.86 -3.91 -0.40
N ASN A 438 0.95 -2.94 -0.22
CA ASN A 438 1.30 -1.52 -0.24
C ASN A 438 2.03 -1.04 1.04
N TYR A 439 2.07 -1.86 2.09
CA TYR A 439 2.82 -1.58 3.32
C TYR A 439 4.21 -2.20 3.32
N LEU A 440 4.66 -2.74 2.20
CA LEU A 440 5.98 -3.32 2.06
C LEU A 440 6.94 -2.35 1.35
N SER A 441 8.16 -2.25 1.83
CA SER A 441 9.31 -1.81 1.03
C SER A 441 9.54 -2.79 -0.13
N PRO A 442 10.38 -2.49 -1.13
CA PRO A 442 10.69 -3.44 -2.21
C PRO A 442 11.08 -4.81 -1.63
N SER A 443 10.35 -5.84 -2.02
CA SER A 443 10.43 -7.17 -1.40
C SER A 443 10.99 -8.22 -2.35
N THR A 444 11.56 -9.29 -1.79
CA THR A 444 12.04 -10.44 -2.56
C THR A 444 10.87 -11.25 -3.15
N PRO A 445 11.07 -12.00 -4.24
CA PRO A 445 10.04 -12.88 -4.78
C PRO A 445 9.49 -13.90 -3.75
N ASP A 446 10.33 -14.40 -2.86
CA ASP A 446 9.91 -15.34 -1.80
C ASP A 446 8.99 -14.66 -0.78
N ARG A 447 9.29 -13.43 -0.38
CA ARG A 447 8.40 -12.65 0.49
C ARG A 447 7.04 -12.40 -0.17
N ILE A 448 7.02 -12.12 -1.47
CA ILE A 448 5.78 -11.91 -2.22
C ILE A 448 4.97 -13.21 -2.33
N ARG A 449 5.62 -14.37 -2.55
CA ARG A 449 4.95 -15.68 -2.49
C ARG A 449 4.31 -15.93 -1.12
N GLU A 450 5.05 -15.66 -0.04
CA GLU A 450 4.57 -15.82 1.33
C GLU A 450 3.34 -14.93 1.59
N VAL A 451 3.39 -13.67 1.19
CA VAL A 451 2.32 -12.68 1.40
C VAL A 451 1.02 -13.08 0.68
N TYR A 452 1.11 -13.50 -0.57
CA TYR A 452 -0.07 -13.94 -1.33
C TYR A 452 -0.53 -15.37 -0.97
N GLY A 453 0.36 -16.19 -0.38
CA GLY A 453 0.03 -17.54 0.07
C GLY A 453 -0.63 -18.40 -1.02
N ALA A 454 -1.81 -18.96 -0.73
CA ALA A 454 -2.55 -19.82 -1.63
C ALA A 454 -2.98 -19.15 -2.96
N ASN A 455 -3.03 -17.80 -3.00
CA ASN A 455 -3.40 -17.06 -4.21
C ASN A 455 -2.24 -16.94 -5.21
N TYR A 456 -0.96 -17.07 -4.73
CA TYR A 456 0.22 -16.84 -5.57
C TYR A 456 0.30 -17.74 -6.82
N PRO A 457 0.04 -19.05 -6.77
CA PRO A 457 0.11 -19.92 -7.98
C PRO A 457 -0.87 -19.47 -9.07
N ARG A 458 -2.10 -19.08 -8.71
CA ARG A 458 -3.07 -18.55 -9.66
C ARG A 458 -2.61 -17.22 -10.25
N LEU A 459 -2.08 -16.32 -9.44
CA LEU A 459 -1.51 -15.05 -9.89
C LEU A 459 -0.35 -15.25 -10.86
N ALA A 460 0.56 -16.20 -10.58
CA ALA A 460 1.70 -16.50 -11.45
C ALA A 460 1.28 -17.07 -12.82
N ARG A 461 0.23 -17.92 -12.87
CA ARG A 461 -0.34 -18.42 -14.13
C ARG A 461 -0.98 -17.30 -14.94
N ILE A 462 -1.79 -16.44 -14.30
CA ILE A 462 -2.41 -15.29 -14.99
C ILE A 462 -1.32 -14.31 -15.48
N LYS A 463 -0.30 -14.09 -14.68
CA LYS A 463 0.86 -13.29 -15.08
C LYS A 463 1.54 -13.88 -16.32
N ALA A 464 1.76 -15.20 -16.38
CA ALA A 464 2.35 -15.87 -17.54
C ALA A 464 1.47 -15.78 -18.81
N GLN A 465 0.16 -15.65 -18.65
CA GLN A 465 -0.77 -15.45 -19.76
C GLN A 465 -0.71 -14.03 -20.33
N TYR A 466 -0.78 -12.99 -19.46
CA TYR A 466 -0.95 -11.59 -19.87
C TYR A 466 0.35 -10.78 -19.90
N ASP A 467 1.40 -11.25 -19.22
CA ASP A 467 2.72 -10.61 -19.22
C ASP A 467 3.85 -11.65 -19.09
N PRO A 468 3.99 -12.56 -20.08
CA PRO A 468 4.99 -13.65 -20.01
C PRO A 468 6.43 -13.16 -19.97
N ALA A 469 6.72 -11.98 -20.53
CA ALA A 469 8.04 -11.36 -20.51
C ALA A 469 8.35 -10.58 -19.22
N ASN A 470 7.38 -10.55 -18.28
CA ASN A 470 7.49 -9.77 -17.04
C ASN A 470 7.83 -8.29 -17.29
N LEU A 471 7.16 -7.67 -18.27
CA LEU A 471 7.33 -6.27 -18.62
C LEU A 471 6.95 -5.35 -17.45
N PHE A 472 5.81 -5.65 -16.79
CA PHE A 472 5.28 -4.91 -15.65
C PHE A 472 5.84 -5.46 -14.33
N ARG A 473 7.13 -5.24 -14.07
CA ARG A 473 7.85 -5.72 -12.87
C ARG A 473 8.22 -4.63 -11.87
N SER A 474 7.97 -3.36 -12.19
CA SER A 474 8.19 -2.24 -11.25
C SER A 474 7.05 -2.11 -10.24
N ASN A 475 6.91 -3.15 -9.38
CA ASN A 475 5.88 -3.29 -8.35
C ASN A 475 6.34 -4.35 -7.33
N GLN A 476 5.45 -4.82 -6.43
CA GLN A 476 5.67 -6.06 -5.68
C GLN A 476 5.48 -7.22 -6.67
N ASN A 477 6.58 -7.60 -7.33
CA ASN A 477 6.56 -8.37 -8.55
C ASN A 477 6.09 -9.82 -8.35
N ILE A 478 5.04 -10.19 -9.06
CA ILE A 478 4.58 -11.57 -9.23
C ILE A 478 5.32 -12.13 -10.46
N VAL A 479 6.21 -13.10 -10.23
CA VAL A 479 6.99 -13.72 -11.31
C VAL A 479 6.07 -14.62 -12.13
N PRO A 480 6.08 -14.53 -13.48
CA PRO A 480 5.31 -15.43 -14.31
C PRO A 480 5.68 -16.89 -14.05
N GLU A 481 4.69 -17.79 -14.08
CA GLU A 481 4.96 -19.24 -14.07
C GLU A 481 5.79 -19.63 -15.30
N ALA A 482 6.82 -20.45 -15.08
CA ALA A 482 7.62 -20.94 -16.20
C ALA A 482 6.72 -21.75 -17.17
N ARG A 483 6.85 -21.49 -18.46
CA ARG A 483 6.21 -22.35 -19.47
C ARG A 483 6.89 -23.71 -19.45
N SER A 484 6.13 -24.76 -19.13
CA SER A 484 6.57 -26.16 -19.23
C SER A 484 6.83 -26.56 -20.68
#